data_ce543f1c0ebe22aec61dade5007217fa
#
_entry.id   ce543f1c0ebe22aec61dade5007217fa
#
_cell.length_a   1.000
_cell.length_b   1.000
_cell.length_c   1.000
_cell.angle_alpha   90.00
_cell.angle_beta   90.00
_cell.angle_gamma   90.00
#
_symmetry.space_group_name_H-M   'P 1'
#
loop_
_entity.id
_entity.type
_entity.pdbx_description
1 polymer ?
#
loop_
_entity_poly.entity_id
_entity_poly.type
_entity_poly.pdbx_seq_one_letter_code
_entity_poly.pdbx_strand_id
1 'polypeptide(L)'
;MEKMVNMKRKSILLSLLLAIFVVGGMFAQEPTYSKMSPYTRILLDKLAKKDTANSLLRSSISGDYLSAFVKVATDEGWASLDSAGCRIRTRTGDIATVLIPLSAVESVSGLGCIQYVSASQPMRASMDSARYYSDVADAYAGTKLPQPYTGKGVIVGVVDQGLDFTHPNFYDKEGKAYRIKQVWDQTSPYSKAEYRTEEELLDAACSFDSDVNTHGTHVTGIAAGGGFDTPYQGVANESDMILVATTMQNSDIVDGVDYIFKESERLGRPCVVNLSLGDGIGGHDGTNFMDIMLDRMVGPGKIITVAMGNSRDMPVYTELMSPSDTLRTFVGRSNTGLSYGLVDIWADEPGEPFSVCLDLYDRESDEILNTTGFFALDTMPKSSVFTSESMDGTLVYEARMESELYVFNGRYRLFIQFNYPEGTKNEKIFLLHVATNNTPVRA
;
A
#
# COMPACT_ATOMS: atom_id res chain seq x y z
N MET A 1 58.58 3.54 33.65
CA MET A 1 58.12 3.80 32.30
C MET A 1 57.37 2.58 31.71
N GLU A 2 57.81 1.34 31.89
CA GLU A 2 57.12 0.12 31.39
C GLU A 2 55.70 -0.13 31.96
N LYS A 3 55.45 0.16 33.24
CA LYS A 3 54.12 0.01 33.83
C LYS A 3 53.05 0.96 33.24
N MET A 4 53.45 2.15 32.81
CA MET A 4 52.55 3.13 32.19
C MET A 4 52.22 2.77 30.73
N VAL A 5 53.16 2.17 30.01
CA VAL A 5 52.96 1.69 28.63
C VAL A 5 52.01 0.47 28.61
N ASN A 6 52.12 -0.43 29.59
CA ASN A 6 51.25 -1.60 29.71
C ASN A 6 49.82 -1.25 30.12
N MET A 7 49.61 -0.20 30.94
CA MET A 7 48.26 0.28 31.27
C MET A 7 47.56 0.94 30.07
N LYS A 8 48.30 1.74 29.27
CA LYS A 8 47.73 2.32 28.03
C LYS A 8 47.38 1.26 26.99
N ARG A 9 48.21 0.19 26.83
CA ARG A 9 47.89 -0.93 25.91
C ARG A 9 46.68 -1.74 26.38
N LYS A 10 46.52 -1.98 27.69
CA LYS A 10 45.30 -2.66 28.20
C LYS A 10 44.04 -1.81 28.07
N SER A 11 44.14 -0.47 28.24
CA SER A 11 43.01 0.44 28.06
C SER A 11 42.58 0.52 26.58
N ILE A 12 43.55 0.57 25.65
CA ILE A 12 43.26 0.58 24.21
C ILE A 12 42.66 -0.78 23.76
N LEU A 13 43.16 -1.90 24.28
CA LEU A 13 42.57 -3.23 23.98
C LEU A 13 41.17 -3.38 24.53
N LEU A 14 40.89 -2.83 25.72
CA LEU A 14 39.57 -2.84 26.34
C LEU A 14 38.60 -1.93 25.60
N SER A 15 39.05 -0.76 25.11
CA SER A 15 38.25 0.15 24.29
C SER A 15 37.96 -0.45 22.90
N LEU A 16 38.91 -1.16 22.29
CA LEU A 16 38.67 -1.90 21.02
C LEU A 16 37.71 -3.09 21.22
N LEU A 17 37.83 -3.82 22.34
CA LEU A 17 36.88 -4.89 22.66
C LEU A 17 35.48 -4.35 22.98
N LEU A 18 35.33 -3.20 23.67
CA LEU A 18 34.04 -2.55 23.86
C LEU A 18 33.47 -2.03 22.55
N ALA A 19 34.29 -1.46 21.66
CA ALA A 19 33.84 -1.02 20.35
C ALA A 19 33.36 -2.19 19.47
N ILE A 20 34.05 -3.35 19.54
CA ILE A 20 33.63 -4.58 18.84
C ILE A 20 32.33 -5.14 19.44
N PHE A 21 32.11 -5.03 20.77
CA PHE A 21 30.87 -5.46 21.41
C PHE A 21 29.68 -4.52 21.13
N VAL A 22 29.91 -3.22 20.99
CA VAL A 22 28.87 -2.24 20.63
C VAL A 22 28.47 -2.37 19.16
N VAL A 23 29.44 -2.68 18.25
CA VAL A 23 29.16 -2.95 16.84
C VAL A 23 28.58 -4.37 16.65
N GLY A 24 28.97 -5.35 17.50
CA GLY A 24 28.45 -6.74 17.42
C GLY A 24 27.02 -6.91 17.94
N GLY A 25 26.49 -5.97 18.74
CA GLY A 25 25.10 -6.00 19.26
C GLY A 25 24.06 -5.50 18.29
N MET A 26 24.46 -4.89 17.16
CA MET A 26 23.52 -4.36 16.15
C MET A 26 23.10 -5.36 15.05
N PHE A 27 23.63 -6.59 15.04
CA PHE A 27 23.56 -7.46 13.86
C PHE A 27 23.04 -8.89 14.08
N ALA A 28 22.15 -9.10 15.03
CA ALA A 28 21.44 -10.39 15.11
C ALA A 28 20.02 -10.23 14.55
N GLN A 29 19.89 -10.22 13.23
CA GLN A 29 18.59 -10.29 12.59
C GLN A 29 18.13 -11.75 12.54
N GLU A 30 16.98 -12.04 13.13
CA GLU A 30 16.34 -13.34 13.09
C GLU A 30 16.04 -13.73 11.63
N PRO A 31 16.31 -14.99 11.20
CA PRO A 31 16.06 -15.45 9.83
C PRO A 31 14.60 -15.27 9.36
N THR A 32 13.65 -15.23 10.29
CA THR A 32 12.22 -15.05 10.06
C THR A 32 11.87 -13.72 9.39
N TYR A 33 12.56 -12.64 9.74
CA TYR A 33 12.32 -11.31 9.14
C TYR A 33 12.76 -11.21 7.66
N SER A 34 13.59 -12.13 7.21
CA SER A 34 14.12 -12.08 5.83
C SER A 34 13.05 -12.27 4.74
N LYS A 35 11.92 -12.89 5.10
CA LYS A 35 10.80 -13.15 4.19
C LYS A 35 9.62 -12.20 4.37
N MET A 36 9.78 -11.12 5.13
CA MET A 36 8.75 -10.12 5.36
C MET A 36 9.08 -8.82 4.65
N SER A 37 8.06 -8.15 4.10
CA SER A 37 8.25 -6.81 3.55
C SER A 37 8.72 -5.82 4.62
N PRO A 38 9.43 -4.74 4.24
CA PRO A 38 9.85 -3.68 5.17
C PRO A 38 8.69 -3.13 5.99
N TYR A 39 7.56 -2.87 5.34
CA TYR A 39 6.34 -2.41 6.00
C TYR A 39 5.84 -3.41 7.05
N THR A 40 5.82 -4.72 6.74
CA THR A 40 5.42 -5.77 7.69
C THR A 40 6.30 -5.78 8.92
N ARG A 41 7.62 -5.66 8.75
CA ARG A 41 8.59 -5.64 9.86
C ARG A 41 8.37 -4.45 10.79
N ILE A 42 8.17 -3.25 10.22
CA ILE A 42 7.87 -2.03 10.98
C ILE A 42 6.54 -2.19 11.76
N LEU A 43 5.53 -2.74 11.10
CA LEU A 43 4.22 -2.97 11.72
C LEU A 43 4.31 -3.90 12.93
N LEU A 44 5.02 -5.03 12.81
CA LEU A 44 5.21 -5.99 13.90
C LEU A 44 5.99 -5.40 15.08
N ASP A 45 7.03 -4.61 14.81
CA ASP A 45 7.77 -3.92 15.86
C ASP A 45 6.89 -2.95 16.67
N LYS A 46 6.02 -2.19 15.98
CA LYS A 46 5.06 -1.30 16.65
C LYS A 46 4.03 -2.07 17.47
N LEU A 47 3.54 -3.21 16.96
CA LEU A 47 2.66 -4.11 17.72
C LEU A 47 3.33 -4.61 19.00
N ALA A 48 4.57 -5.05 18.90
CA ALA A 48 5.35 -5.52 20.06
C ALA A 48 5.54 -4.42 21.12
N LYS A 49 5.71 -3.17 20.67
CA LYS A 49 5.84 -1.98 21.55
C LYS A 49 4.49 -1.46 22.09
N LYS A 50 3.36 -2.10 21.72
CA LYS A 50 1.98 -1.67 22.07
C LYS A 50 1.67 -0.22 21.68
N ASP A 51 2.26 0.25 20.60
CA ASP A 51 2.02 1.59 20.03
C ASP A 51 0.67 1.58 19.26
N THR A 52 -0.43 1.57 20.00
CA THR A 52 -1.80 1.49 19.46
C THR A 52 -2.31 2.83 18.90
N ALA A 53 -1.61 3.92 19.11
CA ALA A 53 -1.98 5.24 18.60
C ALA A 53 -1.69 5.40 17.10
N ASN A 54 -0.89 4.51 16.52
CA ASN A 54 -0.44 4.62 15.15
C ASN A 54 -1.50 4.16 14.14
N SER A 55 -1.85 5.03 13.20
CA SER A 55 -2.85 4.76 12.15
C SER A 55 -2.48 3.58 11.24
N LEU A 56 -1.18 3.32 11.03
CA LEU A 56 -0.67 2.18 10.25
C LEU A 56 -1.12 0.83 10.83
N LEU A 57 -1.16 0.71 12.17
CA LEU A 57 -1.62 -0.51 12.83
C LEU A 57 -3.09 -0.78 12.54
N ARG A 58 -3.93 0.26 12.58
CA ARG A 58 -5.38 0.11 12.41
C ARG A 58 -5.76 -0.33 11.00
N SER A 59 -4.99 0.06 9.99
CA SER A 59 -5.30 -0.24 8.59
C SER A 59 -4.96 -1.67 8.17
N SER A 60 -3.96 -2.30 8.80
CA SER A 60 -3.48 -3.64 8.39
C SER A 60 -3.99 -4.78 9.29
N ILE A 61 -4.70 -4.45 10.37
CA ILE A 61 -5.17 -5.42 11.37
C ILE A 61 -6.69 -5.47 11.38
N SER A 62 -7.22 -6.67 11.28
CA SER A 62 -8.65 -6.97 11.40
C SER A 62 -8.87 -7.91 12.59
N GLY A 63 -9.31 -7.36 13.74
CA GLY A 63 -9.40 -8.09 14.99
C GLY A 63 -8.03 -8.65 15.42
N ASP A 64 -7.92 -9.97 15.58
CA ASP A 64 -6.67 -10.65 15.94
C ASP A 64 -5.86 -11.14 14.74
N TYR A 65 -6.15 -10.64 13.55
CA TYR A 65 -5.53 -11.05 12.30
C TYR A 65 -4.79 -9.91 11.61
N LEU A 66 -3.63 -10.23 11.02
CA LEU A 66 -2.94 -9.42 10.03
C LEU A 66 -3.51 -9.70 8.65
N SER A 67 -4.02 -8.69 7.95
CA SER A 67 -4.33 -8.79 6.52
C SER A 67 -3.04 -8.69 5.72
N ALA A 68 -2.77 -9.66 4.85
CA ALA A 68 -1.50 -9.74 4.13
C ALA A 68 -1.63 -10.40 2.77
N PHE A 69 -0.66 -10.13 1.90
CA PHE A 69 -0.33 -10.98 0.76
C PHE A 69 0.71 -12.02 1.17
N VAL A 70 0.54 -13.24 0.71
CA VAL A 70 1.51 -14.32 0.93
C VAL A 70 1.86 -14.94 -0.41
N LYS A 71 3.18 -15.09 -0.68
CA LYS A 71 3.71 -15.86 -1.78
C LYS A 71 4.26 -17.18 -1.26
N VAL A 72 3.79 -18.29 -1.82
CA VAL A 72 4.29 -19.63 -1.50
C VAL A 72 5.37 -20.06 -2.48
N ALA A 73 6.32 -20.86 -1.99
CA ALA A 73 7.37 -21.45 -2.83
C ALA A 73 6.92 -22.77 -3.48
N THR A 74 5.98 -23.48 -2.82
CA THR A 74 5.45 -24.77 -3.28
C THR A 74 3.97 -24.86 -2.87
N ASP A 75 3.21 -25.74 -3.54
CA ASP A 75 1.79 -25.95 -3.22
C ASP A 75 1.53 -26.47 -1.78
N GLU A 76 2.51 -27.06 -1.15
CA GLU A 76 2.45 -27.46 0.27
C GLU A 76 2.29 -26.23 1.20
N GLY A 77 2.68 -25.05 0.74
CA GLY A 77 2.52 -23.79 1.48
C GLY A 77 1.06 -23.50 1.82
N TRP A 78 0.13 -23.86 0.95
CA TRP A 78 -1.30 -23.62 1.19
C TRP A 78 -1.84 -24.42 2.38
N ALA A 79 -1.51 -25.72 2.46
CA ALA A 79 -1.88 -26.56 3.59
C ALA A 79 -1.18 -26.11 4.88
N SER A 80 0.05 -25.61 4.78
CA SER A 80 0.79 -25.09 5.91
C SER A 80 0.18 -23.80 6.49
N LEU A 81 -0.32 -22.90 5.62
CA LEU A 81 -1.06 -21.71 6.02
C LEU A 81 -2.36 -22.07 6.74
N ASP A 82 -3.12 -23.01 6.21
CA ASP A 82 -4.37 -23.48 6.82
C ASP A 82 -4.11 -24.11 8.20
N SER A 83 -3.08 -24.97 8.30
CA SER A 83 -2.64 -25.57 9.57
C SER A 83 -2.17 -24.57 10.61
N ALA A 84 -1.67 -23.40 10.19
CA ALA A 84 -1.28 -22.30 11.06
C ALA A 84 -2.47 -21.41 11.48
N GLY A 85 -3.70 -21.76 11.11
CA GLY A 85 -4.92 -21.01 11.41
C GLY A 85 -5.11 -19.75 10.53
N CYS A 86 -4.40 -19.66 9.42
CA CYS A 86 -4.58 -18.60 8.45
C CYS A 86 -5.88 -18.82 7.67
N ARG A 87 -6.48 -17.70 7.22
CA ARG A 87 -7.65 -17.74 6.33
C ARG A 87 -7.22 -17.24 4.96
N ILE A 88 -7.12 -18.14 3.98
CA ILE A 88 -6.85 -17.81 2.59
C ILE A 88 -8.15 -17.29 1.99
N ARG A 89 -8.11 -16.10 1.36
CA ARG A 89 -9.27 -15.46 0.73
C ARG A 89 -9.21 -15.60 -0.79
N THR A 90 -8.44 -14.75 -1.46
CA THR A 90 -8.27 -14.79 -2.92
C THR A 90 -6.90 -15.37 -3.26
N ARG A 91 -6.88 -16.34 -4.18
CA ARG A 91 -5.64 -16.99 -4.63
C ARG A 91 -5.46 -16.82 -6.13
N THR A 92 -4.24 -16.43 -6.56
CA THR A 92 -3.86 -16.27 -7.96
C THR A 92 -2.48 -16.89 -8.16
N GLY A 93 -2.44 -18.11 -8.70
CA GLY A 93 -1.19 -18.88 -8.85
C GLY A 93 -0.52 -19.17 -7.51
N ASP A 94 0.67 -18.64 -7.31
CA ASP A 94 1.50 -18.81 -6.11
C ASP A 94 1.34 -17.69 -5.07
N ILE A 95 0.42 -16.74 -5.29
CA ILE A 95 0.13 -15.62 -4.39
C ILE A 95 -1.32 -15.71 -3.89
N ALA A 96 -1.54 -15.31 -2.63
CA ALA A 96 -2.89 -15.14 -2.09
C ALA A 96 -2.99 -13.95 -1.13
N THR A 97 -4.20 -13.39 -0.99
CA THR A 97 -4.58 -12.57 0.16
C THR A 97 -4.93 -13.49 1.32
N VAL A 98 -4.37 -13.21 2.50
CA VAL A 98 -4.45 -14.11 3.66
C VAL A 98 -4.66 -13.30 4.92
N LEU A 99 -5.57 -13.75 5.78
CA LEU A 99 -5.64 -13.30 7.16
C LEU A 99 -4.77 -14.22 8.02
N ILE A 100 -3.70 -13.68 8.58
CA ILE A 100 -2.74 -14.41 9.42
C ILE A 100 -3.02 -14.05 10.87
N PRO A 101 -3.25 -15.02 11.78
CA PRO A 101 -3.34 -14.72 13.22
C PRO A 101 -2.10 -13.94 13.68
N LEU A 102 -2.27 -12.83 14.40
CA LEU A 102 -1.14 -12.01 14.86
C LEU A 102 -0.08 -12.81 15.61
N SER A 103 -0.49 -13.81 16.38
CA SER A 103 0.39 -14.73 17.09
C SER A 103 1.17 -15.70 16.18
N ALA A 104 0.74 -15.86 14.93
CA ALA A 104 1.33 -16.80 13.97
C ALA A 104 2.19 -16.14 12.89
N VAL A 105 2.25 -14.81 12.81
CA VAL A 105 2.92 -14.11 11.70
C VAL A 105 4.39 -14.49 11.58
N GLU A 106 5.12 -14.53 12.68
CA GLU A 106 6.55 -14.91 12.69
C GLU A 106 6.76 -16.38 12.31
N SER A 107 5.95 -17.28 12.88
CA SER A 107 6.06 -18.71 12.58
C SER A 107 5.69 -19.02 11.13
N VAL A 108 4.67 -18.38 10.58
CA VAL A 108 4.27 -18.50 9.18
C VAL A 108 5.38 -18.03 8.24
N SER A 109 5.96 -16.86 8.48
CA SER A 109 7.08 -16.37 7.65
C SER A 109 8.33 -17.24 7.73
N GLY A 110 8.54 -17.95 8.86
CA GLY A 110 9.63 -18.89 9.06
C GLY A 110 9.51 -20.21 8.28
N LEU A 111 8.31 -20.56 7.80
CA LEU A 111 8.10 -21.81 7.07
C LEU A 111 8.91 -21.87 5.76
N GLY A 112 9.50 -23.04 5.47
CA GLY A 112 10.30 -23.25 4.26
C GLY A 112 9.50 -23.07 2.96
N CYS A 113 8.22 -23.43 2.99
CA CYS A 113 7.28 -23.31 1.87
C CYS A 113 6.72 -21.90 1.66
N ILE A 114 6.95 -20.95 2.56
CA ILE A 114 6.59 -19.55 2.39
C ILE A 114 7.79 -18.80 1.83
N GLN A 115 7.58 -18.09 0.73
CA GLN A 115 8.60 -17.29 0.07
C GLN A 115 8.59 -15.85 0.57
N TYR A 116 7.39 -15.26 0.75
CA TYR A 116 7.27 -13.86 1.14
C TYR A 116 5.93 -13.57 1.83
N VAL A 117 5.94 -12.63 2.77
CA VAL A 117 4.77 -12.11 3.47
C VAL A 117 4.80 -10.59 3.43
N SER A 118 3.75 -9.96 2.91
CA SER A 118 3.59 -8.51 2.86
C SER A 118 2.27 -8.10 3.50
N ALA A 119 2.31 -7.39 4.61
CA ALA A 119 1.10 -6.82 5.22
C ALA A 119 0.40 -5.87 4.23
N SER A 120 -0.92 -5.90 4.26
CA SER A 120 -1.76 -4.98 3.49
C SER A 120 -1.50 -3.54 3.89
N GLN A 121 -1.45 -2.65 2.89
CA GLN A 121 -1.22 -1.23 3.11
C GLN A 121 -2.53 -0.45 2.90
N PRO A 122 -2.71 0.71 3.57
CA PRO A 122 -3.88 1.54 3.35
C PRO A 122 -3.81 2.21 1.98
N MET A 123 -4.93 2.23 1.28
CA MET A 123 -5.11 2.92 0.00
C MET A 123 -5.82 4.26 0.21
N ARG A 124 -5.71 5.18 -0.74
CA ARG A 124 -6.38 6.48 -0.74
C ARG A 124 -7.33 6.59 -1.93
N ALA A 125 -8.47 7.23 -1.71
CA ALA A 125 -9.45 7.52 -2.75
C ALA A 125 -8.98 8.68 -3.65
N SER A 126 -9.24 8.57 -4.98
CA SER A 126 -8.88 9.59 -5.98
C SER A 126 -10.01 9.78 -6.98
N MET A 127 -10.37 11.05 -7.32
CA MET A 127 -11.38 11.37 -8.32
C MET A 127 -11.15 12.70 -9.02
N ASP A 128 -11.51 12.81 -10.29
CA ASP A 128 -11.75 14.07 -11.00
C ASP A 128 -12.69 13.94 -12.22
N SER A 129 -13.23 15.08 -12.69
CA SER A 129 -14.33 15.23 -13.66
C SER A 129 -13.85 15.21 -15.11
N ALA A 130 -13.76 14.03 -15.75
CA ALA A 130 -13.23 13.88 -17.11
C ALA A 130 -14.29 13.70 -18.22
N ARG A 131 -15.60 13.64 -17.88
CA ARG A 131 -16.66 13.28 -18.84
C ARG A 131 -16.73 14.17 -20.08
N TYR A 132 -16.48 15.46 -19.92
CA TYR A 132 -16.57 16.41 -21.04
C TYR A 132 -15.45 16.24 -22.07
N TYR A 133 -14.26 15.83 -21.62
CA TYR A 133 -13.08 15.69 -22.49
C TYR A 133 -12.85 14.28 -23.03
N SER A 134 -13.72 13.32 -22.70
CA SER A 134 -13.55 11.91 -23.03
C SER A 134 -14.47 11.40 -24.15
N ASP A 135 -15.09 12.29 -24.93
CA ASP A 135 -15.95 12.00 -26.09
C ASP A 135 -17.08 10.97 -25.82
N VAL A 136 -17.59 10.93 -24.59
CA VAL A 136 -18.67 10.01 -24.15
C VAL A 136 -19.93 10.21 -25.00
N ALA A 137 -20.21 11.43 -25.43
CA ALA A 137 -21.35 11.74 -26.30
C ALA A 137 -21.24 11.02 -27.66
N ASP A 138 -20.04 10.89 -28.21
CA ASP A 138 -19.79 10.17 -29.46
C ASP A 138 -20.00 8.65 -29.29
N ALA A 139 -19.63 8.11 -28.13
CA ALA A 139 -19.90 6.71 -27.80
C ALA A 139 -21.41 6.42 -27.74
N TYR A 140 -22.19 7.32 -27.12
CA TYR A 140 -23.66 7.20 -27.05
C TYR A 140 -24.34 7.33 -28.42
N ALA A 141 -23.83 8.21 -29.27
CA ALA A 141 -24.33 8.37 -30.63
C ALA A 141 -23.87 7.28 -31.58
N GLY A 142 -22.89 6.48 -31.20
CA GLY A 142 -22.24 5.52 -32.10
C GLY A 142 -21.39 6.20 -33.19
N THR A 143 -20.94 7.45 -32.98
CA THR A 143 -20.15 8.21 -33.94
C THR A 143 -18.83 7.49 -34.23
N LYS A 144 -18.61 7.09 -35.49
CA LYS A 144 -17.46 6.28 -35.92
C LYS A 144 -17.31 4.91 -35.21
N LEU A 145 -18.39 4.44 -34.57
CA LEU A 145 -18.46 3.13 -33.91
C LEU A 145 -19.48 2.25 -34.61
N PRO A 146 -19.40 0.89 -34.51
CA PRO A 146 -20.37 -0.03 -35.13
C PRO A 146 -21.82 0.19 -34.69
N GLN A 147 -22.02 0.70 -33.44
CA GLN A 147 -23.32 0.97 -32.84
C GLN A 147 -23.17 1.92 -31.65
N PRO A 148 -24.26 2.47 -31.10
CA PRO A 148 -24.27 3.14 -29.80
C PRO A 148 -23.82 2.23 -28.67
N TYR A 149 -23.02 2.78 -27.73
CA TYR A 149 -22.57 2.07 -26.54
C TYR A 149 -22.92 2.86 -25.28
N THR A 150 -23.77 2.29 -24.43
CA THR A 150 -24.31 2.87 -23.19
C THR A 150 -23.97 2.04 -21.95
N GLY A 151 -23.22 0.95 -22.13
CA GLY A 151 -22.96 -0.05 -21.10
C GLY A 151 -24.04 -1.13 -20.97
N LYS A 152 -25.08 -1.11 -21.83
CA LYS A 152 -26.14 -2.12 -21.79
C LYS A 152 -25.59 -3.54 -21.96
N GLY A 153 -25.95 -4.44 -21.03
CA GLY A 153 -25.49 -5.83 -21.06
C GLY A 153 -24.14 -6.04 -20.36
N VAL A 154 -23.48 -5.00 -19.90
CA VAL A 154 -22.20 -5.07 -19.18
C VAL A 154 -22.43 -4.82 -17.69
N ILE A 155 -21.60 -5.40 -16.83
CA ILE A 155 -21.52 -5.07 -15.40
C ILE A 155 -20.45 -3.98 -15.21
N VAL A 156 -20.79 -2.92 -14.51
CA VAL A 156 -19.81 -1.99 -13.93
C VAL A 156 -19.59 -2.39 -12.48
N GLY A 157 -18.39 -2.84 -12.18
CA GLY A 157 -17.92 -3.08 -10.81
C GLY A 157 -17.31 -1.82 -10.22
N VAL A 158 -17.55 -1.56 -8.94
CA VAL A 158 -16.85 -0.48 -8.21
C VAL A 158 -16.39 -1.03 -6.88
N VAL A 159 -15.11 -0.86 -6.57
CA VAL A 159 -14.54 -1.13 -5.25
C VAL A 159 -14.12 0.20 -4.65
N ASP A 160 -14.82 0.65 -3.61
CA ASP A 160 -14.67 1.99 -3.06
C ASP A 160 -15.20 2.08 -1.61
N GLN A 161 -15.25 3.27 -1.03
CA GLN A 161 -15.79 3.56 0.30
C GLN A 161 -17.06 4.41 0.23
N GLY A 162 -17.99 4.20 1.18
CA GLY A 162 -19.15 5.05 1.36
C GLY A 162 -20.18 4.92 0.24
N LEU A 163 -20.90 3.83 0.24
CA LEU A 163 -21.92 3.49 -0.74
C LEU A 163 -23.33 3.67 -0.16
N ASP A 164 -24.12 4.60 -0.73
CA ASP A 164 -25.54 4.74 -0.50
C ASP A 164 -26.30 3.94 -1.56
N PHE A 165 -26.88 2.81 -1.17
CA PHE A 165 -27.60 1.92 -2.08
C PHE A 165 -28.97 2.48 -2.52
N THR A 166 -29.51 3.45 -1.78
CA THR A 166 -30.83 4.05 -2.06
C THR A 166 -30.78 5.21 -3.03
N HIS A 167 -29.57 5.64 -3.44
CA HIS A 167 -29.39 6.83 -4.25
C HIS A 167 -30.17 6.74 -5.57
N PRO A 168 -31.02 7.75 -5.93
CA PRO A 168 -31.90 7.70 -7.10
C PRO A 168 -31.18 7.44 -8.42
N ASN A 169 -29.93 7.87 -8.55
CA ASN A 169 -29.13 7.66 -9.76
C ASN A 169 -28.76 6.18 -10.03
N PHE A 170 -29.06 5.27 -9.11
CA PHE A 170 -28.85 3.84 -9.28
C PHE A 170 -30.06 3.09 -9.85
N TYR A 171 -31.10 3.82 -10.19
CA TYR A 171 -32.19 3.34 -11.03
C TYR A 171 -31.95 3.64 -12.51
N ASP A 172 -32.74 3.05 -13.39
CA ASP A 172 -32.78 3.45 -14.79
C ASP A 172 -33.28 4.90 -14.92
N LYS A 173 -33.21 5.45 -16.13
CA LYS A 173 -33.61 6.85 -16.39
C LYS A 173 -35.07 7.14 -16.04
N GLU A 174 -35.93 6.14 -16.10
CA GLU A 174 -37.36 6.22 -15.77
C GLU A 174 -37.65 5.98 -14.29
N GLY A 175 -36.67 5.63 -13.48
CA GLY A 175 -36.83 5.31 -12.05
C GLY A 175 -37.59 4.00 -11.78
N LYS A 176 -37.61 3.09 -12.76
CA LYS A 176 -38.40 1.86 -12.68
C LYS A 176 -37.56 0.61 -12.37
N ALA A 177 -36.36 0.53 -12.89
CA ALA A 177 -35.50 -0.63 -12.73
C ALA A 177 -34.29 -0.26 -11.84
N TYR A 178 -34.17 -0.95 -10.73
CA TYR A 178 -32.99 -0.87 -9.86
C TYR A 178 -31.81 -1.61 -10.46
N ARG A 179 -30.64 -0.99 -10.52
CA ARG A 179 -29.52 -1.50 -11.31
C ARG A 179 -28.34 -2.04 -10.50
N ILE A 180 -28.30 -1.86 -9.17
CA ILE A 180 -27.35 -2.59 -8.34
C ILE A 180 -27.84 -4.02 -8.20
N LYS A 181 -27.04 -4.98 -8.62
CA LYS A 181 -27.39 -6.43 -8.56
C LYS A 181 -26.87 -7.09 -7.30
N GLN A 182 -25.74 -6.63 -6.80
CA GLN A 182 -25.12 -7.19 -5.61
C GLN A 182 -24.20 -6.16 -4.97
N VAL A 183 -24.05 -6.27 -3.65
CA VAL A 183 -23.07 -5.55 -2.87
C VAL A 183 -22.39 -6.52 -1.90
N TRP A 184 -21.07 -6.38 -1.76
CA TRP A 184 -20.32 -6.92 -0.66
C TRP A 184 -19.76 -5.78 0.19
N ASP A 185 -20.19 -5.70 1.44
CA ASP A 185 -19.73 -4.69 2.39
C ASP A 185 -18.63 -5.29 3.29
N GLN A 186 -17.36 -5.05 2.94
CA GLN A 186 -16.20 -5.47 3.72
C GLN A 186 -16.00 -4.59 4.97
N THR A 187 -16.66 -3.43 5.05
CA THR A 187 -16.54 -2.48 6.18
C THR A 187 -17.45 -2.88 7.33
N SER A 188 -18.44 -3.75 7.07
CA SER A 188 -19.35 -4.24 8.08
C SER A 188 -18.65 -5.10 9.13
N PRO A 189 -18.87 -4.85 10.43
CA PRO A 189 -18.34 -5.68 11.51
C PRO A 189 -19.03 -7.06 11.60
N TYR A 190 -20.09 -7.27 10.83
CA TYR A 190 -20.84 -8.52 10.82
C TYR A 190 -20.33 -9.44 9.72
N SER A 191 -20.00 -10.67 10.06
CA SER A 191 -19.59 -11.67 9.06
C SER A 191 -20.74 -11.92 8.07
N LYS A 192 -20.46 -11.77 6.75
CA LYS A 192 -21.38 -11.90 5.62
C LYS A 192 -22.29 -10.69 5.36
N ALA A 193 -21.73 -9.52 5.24
CA ALA A 193 -22.45 -8.37 4.72
C ALA A 193 -22.50 -8.42 3.16
N GLU A 194 -23.11 -9.47 2.63
CA GLU A 194 -23.42 -9.59 1.21
C GLU A 194 -24.93 -9.41 0.99
N TYR A 195 -25.27 -8.52 0.08
CA TYR A 195 -26.65 -8.22 -0.31
C TYR A 195 -26.84 -8.61 -1.78
N ARG A 196 -27.84 -9.44 -2.06
CA ARG A 196 -28.04 -10.07 -3.37
C ARG A 196 -29.39 -9.76 -4.02
N THR A 197 -30.28 -9.11 -3.29
CA THR A 197 -31.61 -8.73 -3.77
C THR A 197 -31.83 -7.23 -3.57
N GLU A 198 -32.72 -6.64 -4.37
CA GLU A 198 -33.12 -5.24 -4.22
C GLU A 198 -33.70 -4.96 -2.82
N GLU A 199 -34.51 -5.88 -2.28
CA GLU A 199 -35.08 -5.75 -0.94
C GLU A 199 -34.00 -5.67 0.14
N GLU A 200 -33.00 -6.58 0.12
CA GLU A 200 -31.87 -6.56 1.06
C GLU A 200 -31.05 -5.26 0.96
N LEU A 201 -30.82 -4.79 -0.26
CA LEU A 201 -30.06 -3.55 -0.51
C LEU A 201 -30.79 -2.31 -0.03
N LEU A 202 -32.09 -2.21 -0.29
CA LEU A 202 -32.90 -1.07 0.15
C LEU A 202 -33.16 -1.10 1.67
N ASP A 203 -33.22 -2.29 2.29
CA ASP A 203 -33.32 -2.46 3.74
C ASP A 203 -32.00 -2.08 4.45
N ALA A 204 -30.84 -2.48 3.89
CA ALA A 204 -29.53 -2.07 4.39
C ALA A 204 -29.26 -0.59 4.17
N ALA A 205 -29.81 -0.01 3.13
CA ALA A 205 -29.74 1.38 2.71
C ALA A 205 -28.32 1.85 2.28
N CYS A 206 -27.27 1.50 3.00
CA CYS A 206 -25.91 1.98 2.74
C CYS A 206 -24.86 1.02 3.32
N SER A 207 -23.61 1.21 2.92
CA SER A 207 -22.46 0.53 3.54
C SER A 207 -22.19 1.06 4.96
N PHE A 208 -21.57 0.24 5.78
CA PHE A 208 -21.32 0.55 7.20
C PHE A 208 -20.45 1.81 7.41
N ASP A 209 -19.58 2.13 6.46
CA ASP A 209 -18.70 3.30 6.47
C ASP A 209 -19.31 4.57 5.87
N SER A 210 -20.57 4.54 5.44
CA SER A 210 -21.23 5.66 4.72
C SER A 210 -21.41 6.90 5.57
N ASP A 211 -21.47 6.78 6.89
CA ASP A 211 -21.59 7.91 7.82
C ASP A 211 -20.35 8.83 7.78
N VAL A 212 -19.20 8.31 7.38
CA VAL A 212 -17.92 9.03 7.37
C VAL A 212 -17.37 9.25 5.96
N ASN A 213 -17.95 8.59 4.96
CA ASN A 213 -17.49 8.67 3.57
C ASN A 213 -18.68 8.54 2.59
N THR A 214 -18.61 9.20 1.45
CA THR A 214 -19.61 9.13 0.36
C THR A 214 -18.93 9.02 -1.01
N HIS A 215 -17.63 8.75 -1.04
CA HIS A 215 -16.83 8.74 -2.26
C HIS A 215 -17.31 7.69 -3.26
N GLY A 216 -17.56 6.46 -2.81
CA GLY A 216 -18.01 5.36 -3.66
C GLY A 216 -19.38 5.60 -4.31
N THR A 217 -20.31 6.27 -3.60
CA THR A 217 -21.59 6.71 -4.18
C THR A 217 -21.37 7.65 -5.36
N HIS A 218 -20.51 8.64 -5.17
CA HIS A 218 -20.17 9.62 -6.21
C HIS A 218 -19.47 8.97 -7.40
N VAL A 219 -18.46 8.14 -7.15
CA VAL A 219 -17.74 7.38 -8.18
C VAL A 219 -18.69 6.50 -8.98
N THR A 220 -19.55 5.73 -8.30
CA THR A 220 -20.54 4.86 -8.94
C THR A 220 -21.51 5.67 -9.80
N GLY A 221 -21.97 6.83 -9.31
CA GLY A 221 -22.83 7.73 -10.06
C GLY A 221 -22.20 8.24 -11.35
N ILE A 222 -20.90 8.58 -11.33
CA ILE A 222 -20.16 9.01 -12.53
C ILE A 222 -19.93 7.84 -13.49
N ALA A 223 -19.57 6.66 -12.98
CA ALA A 223 -19.30 5.50 -13.81
C ALA A 223 -20.57 4.95 -14.48
N ALA A 224 -21.66 4.80 -13.72
CA ALA A 224 -22.81 4.01 -14.13
C ALA A 224 -24.19 4.62 -13.79
N GLY A 225 -24.28 5.83 -13.29
CA GLY A 225 -25.56 6.45 -12.91
C GLY A 225 -26.57 6.52 -14.06
N GLY A 226 -27.85 6.19 -13.80
CA GLY A 226 -28.92 6.16 -14.82
C GLY A 226 -29.47 7.54 -15.18
N GLY A 227 -29.32 8.52 -14.32
CA GLY A 227 -29.82 9.87 -14.55
C GLY A 227 -31.28 10.07 -14.13
N PHE A 228 -31.82 9.20 -13.27
CA PHE A 228 -33.18 9.40 -12.72
C PHE A 228 -33.24 10.64 -11.82
N ASP A 229 -34.25 11.46 -12.02
CA ASP A 229 -34.50 12.71 -11.29
C ASP A 229 -33.29 13.70 -11.28
N THR A 230 -32.39 13.57 -12.26
CA THR A 230 -31.19 14.44 -12.39
C THR A 230 -30.80 14.60 -13.87
N PRO A 231 -30.24 15.75 -14.27
CA PRO A 231 -29.65 15.91 -15.58
C PRO A 231 -28.31 15.17 -15.73
N TYR A 232 -27.77 14.63 -14.63
CA TYR A 232 -26.45 13.96 -14.58
C TYR A 232 -26.61 12.44 -14.68
N GLN A 233 -26.06 11.85 -15.72
CA GLN A 233 -25.96 10.41 -15.90
C GLN A 233 -24.49 9.97 -15.97
N GLY A 234 -24.23 8.71 -15.62
CA GLY A 234 -22.90 8.09 -15.69
C GLY A 234 -22.48 7.79 -17.12
N VAL A 235 -21.21 7.39 -17.27
CA VAL A 235 -20.62 6.99 -18.56
C VAL A 235 -21.27 5.72 -19.11
N ALA A 236 -21.53 4.72 -18.27
CA ALA A 236 -22.21 3.47 -18.64
C ALA A 236 -23.64 3.46 -18.06
N ASN A 237 -24.46 4.41 -18.51
CA ASN A 237 -25.75 4.73 -17.93
C ASN A 237 -26.85 3.68 -18.07
N GLU A 238 -26.63 2.63 -18.87
CA GLU A 238 -27.52 1.46 -19.01
C GLU A 238 -26.88 0.14 -18.50
N SER A 239 -25.70 0.21 -17.86
CA SER A 239 -25.10 -0.97 -17.23
C SER A 239 -25.81 -1.36 -15.94
N ASP A 240 -25.72 -2.62 -15.53
CA ASP A 240 -25.96 -3.00 -14.15
C ASP A 240 -24.68 -2.88 -13.31
N MET A 241 -24.80 -2.89 -11.99
CA MET A 241 -23.70 -2.64 -11.08
C MET A 241 -23.53 -3.78 -10.08
N ILE A 242 -22.26 -4.09 -9.73
CA ILE A 242 -21.86 -4.88 -8.57
C ILE A 242 -20.86 -4.04 -7.78
N LEU A 243 -21.15 -3.80 -6.50
CA LEU A 243 -20.39 -2.87 -5.70
C LEU A 243 -19.70 -3.58 -4.53
N VAL A 244 -18.54 -3.09 -4.14
CA VAL A 244 -17.83 -3.53 -2.94
C VAL A 244 -17.45 -2.29 -2.13
N ALA A 245 -18.00 -2.20 -0.92
CA ALA A 245 -17.52 -1.24 0.07
C ALA A 245 -16.27 -1.81 0.75
N THR A 246 -15.11 -1.18 0.53
CA THR A 246 -13.82 -1.74 0.95
C THR A 246 -13.23 -1.02 2.17
N THR A 247 -12.45 -1.75 2.97
CA THR A 247 -11.69 -1.17 4.10
C THR A 247 -10.49 -0.31 3.65
N MET A 248 -10.27 -0.16 2.35
CA MET A 248 -9.13 0.53 1.74
C MET A 248 -7.77 -0.13 2.03
N GLN A 249 -7.76 -1.41 2.36
CA GLN A 249 -6.54 -2.22 2.35
C GLN A 249 -6.35 -2.83 0.97
N ASN A 250 -5.14 -2.81 0.45
CA ASN A 250 -4.84 -3.32 -0.91
C ASN A 250 -5.24 -4.79 -1.10
N SER A 251 -5.14 -5.65 -0.06
CA SER A 251 -5.65 -7.02 -0.11
C SER A 251 -7.18 -7.08 -0.24
N ASP A 252 -7.90 -6.22 0.47
CA ASP A 252 -9.36 -6.19 0.43
C ASP A 252 -9.87 -5.68 -0.92
N ILE A 253 -9.13 -4.76 -1.54
CA ILE A 253 -9.40 -4.32 -2.91
C ILE A 253 -9.26 -5.46 -3.91
N VAL A 254 -8.18 -6.26 -3.81
CA VAL A 254 -7.99 -7.45 -4.67
C VAL A 254 -9.11 -8.46 -4.47
N ASP A 255 -9.52 -8.72 -3.22
CA ASP A 255 -10.65 -9.59 -2.91
C ASP A 255 -11.97 -9.05 -3.47
N GLY A 256 -12.16 -7.73 -3.42
CA GLY A 256 -13.31 -7.05 -3.98
C GLY A 256 -13.39 -7.19 -5.51
N VAL A 257 -12.27 -7.04 -6.20
CA VAL A 257 -12.19 -7.24 -7.65
C VAL A 257 -12.50 -8.69 -8.03
N ASP A 258 -11.92 -9.65 -7.33
CA ASP A 258 -12.18 -11.08 -7.52
C ASP A 258 -13.65 -11.43 -7.31
N TYR A 259 -14.26 -10.89 -6.24
CA TYR A 259 -15.69 -11.05 -5.98
C TYR A 259 -16.54 -10.54 -7.14
N ILE A 260 -16.29 -9.32 -7.62
CA ILE A 260 -17.04 -8.72 -8.73
C ILE A 260 -16.91 -9.58 -9.99
N PHE A 261 -15.71 -10.03 -10.33
CA PHE A 261 -15.50 -10.88 -11.50
C PHE A 261 -16.22 -12.23 -11.38
N LYS A 262 -16.16 -12.88 -10.23
CA LYS A 262 -16.87 -14.16 -9.99
C LYS A 262 -18.39 -13.99 -10.11
N GLU A 263 -18.95 -12.93 -9.56
CA GLU A 263 -20.37 -12.68 -9.63
C GLU A 263 -20.82 -12.28 -11.05
N SER A 264 -20.00 -11.51 -11.77
CA SER A 264 -20.29 -11.19 -13.18
C SER A 264 -20.27 -12.45 -14.08
N GLU A 265 -19.34 -13.38 -13.84
CA GLU A 265 -19.31 -14.68 -14.50
C GLU A 265 -20.56 -15.51 -14.18
N ARG A 266 -20.97 -15.53 -12.92
CA ARG A 266 -22.22 -16.21 -12.50
C ARG A 266 -23.45 -15.63 -13.20
N LEU A 267 -23.44 -14.33 -13.49
CA LEU A 267 -24.48 -13.66 -14.27
C LEU A 267 -24.32 -13.83 -15.79
N GLY A 268 -23.22 -14.44 -16.26
CA GLY A 268 -22.91 -14.64 -17.67
C GLY A 268 -22.65 -13.33 -18.44
N ARG A 269 -22.08 -12.30 -17.78
CA ARG A 269 -21.93 -10.95 -18.34
C ARG A 269 -20.48 -10.46 -18.27
N PRO A 270 -20.00 -9.74 -19.30
CA PRO A 270 -18.72 -9.07 -19.22
C PRO A 270 -18.76 -7.97 -18.15
N CYS A 271 -17.60 -7.69 -17.57
CA CYS A 271 -17.45 -6.74 -16.45
C CYS A 271 -16.27 -5.79 -16.66
N VAL A 272 -16.49 -4.54 -16.25
CA VAL A 272 -15.43 -3.53 -16.09
C VAL A 272 -15.42 -3.08 -14.64
N VAL A 273 -14.32 -3.28 -13.93
CA VAL A 273 -14.15 -2.83 -12.54
C VAL A 273 -13.43 -1.50 -12.53
N ASN A 274 -13.99 -0.54 -11.80
CA ASN A 274 -13.39 0.78 -11.56
C ASN A 274 -12.75 0.83 -10.17
N LEU A 275 -11.50 1.27 -10.12
CA LEU A 275 -10.73 1.55 -8.92
C LEU A 275 -10.35 3.03 -8.89
N SER A 276 -11.16 3.86 -8.23
CA SER A 276 -10.88 5.29 -8.03
C SER A 276 -10.07 5.52 -6.74
N LEU A 277 -8.99 4.79 -6.62
CA LEU A 277 -8.14 4.72 -5.44
C LEU A 277 -6.68 4.44 -5.83
N GLY A 278 -5.77 4.63 -4.90
CA GLY A 278 -4.35 4.38 -5.10
C GLY A 278 -3.52 4.70 -3.85
N ASP A 279 -2.26 4.33 -3.86
CA ASP A 279 -1.28 4.72 -2.83
C ASP A 279 0.01 5.25 -3.47
N GLY A 280 0.94 5.72 -2.61
CA GLY A 280 2.24 6.21 -3.04
C GLY A 280 3.40 5.27 -2.69
N ILE A 281 3.13 4.01 -2.29
CA ILE A 281 4.14 3.06 -1.85
C ILE A 281 4.29 1.94 -2.89
N GLY A 282 5.50 1.71 -3.35
CA GLY A 282 5.81 0.67 -4.33
C GLY A 282 6.69 1.16 -5.46
N GLY A 283 7.13 0.26 -6.31
CA GLY A 283 7.98 0.56 -7.46
C GLY A 283 7.27 1.24 -8.62
N HIS A 284 5.93 1.34 -8.60
CA HIS A 284 5.06 1.87 -9.66
C HIS A 284 5.36 1.33 -11.06
N ASP A 285 5.78 0.06 -11.13
CA ASP A 285 6.22 -0.62 -12.34
C ASP A 285 5.44 -1.92 -12.63
N GLY A 286 4.34 -2.15 -11.90
CA GLY A 286 3.50 -3.34 -12.06
C GLY A 286 4.04 -4.59 -11.37
N THR A 287 5.12 -4.49 -10.58
CA THR A 287 5.74 -5.66 -9.94
C THR A 287 5.37 -5.86 -8.48
N ASN A 288 4.51 -5.04 -7.90
CA ASN A 288 4.00 -5.28 -6.55
C ASN A 288 2.93 -6.38 -6.53
N PHE A 289 2.62 -6.91 -5.34
CA PHE A 289 1.67 -8.02 -5.20
C PHE A 289 0.28 -7.71 -5.75
N MET A 290 -0.24 -6.52 -5.46
CA MET A 290 -1.57 -6.11 -5.91
C MET A 290 -1.62 -6.04 -7.43
N ASP A 291 -0.64 -5.38 -8.07
CA ASP A 291 -0.58 -5.22 -9.52
C ASP A 291 -0.50 -6.58 -10.22
N ILE A 292 0.40 -7.47 -9.74
CA ILE A 292 0.54 -8.82 -10.30
C ILE A 292 -0.75 -9.63 -10.17
N MET A 293 -1.47 -9.53 -9.03
CA MET A 293 -2.73 -10.25 -8.85
C MET A 293 -3.83 -9.70 -9.75
N LEU A 294 -3.97 -8.37 -9.81
CA LEU A 294 -4.96 -7.71 -10.67
C LEU A 294 -4.69 -8.01 -12.15
N ASP A 295 -3.43 -7.96 -12.59
CA ASP A 295 -3.04 -8.29 -13.97
C ASP A 295 -3.40 -9.75 -14.34
N ARG A 296 -3.24 -10.69 -13.41
CA ARG A 296 -3.62 -12.09 -13.60
C ARG A 296 -5.13 -12.33 -13.62
N MET A 297 -5.95 -11.40 -13.14
CA MET A 297 -7.41 -11.50 -13.13
C MET A 297 -8.06 -10.98 -14.41
N VAL A 298 -7.37 -10.09 -15.15
CA VAL A 298 -7.92 -9.53 -16.40
C VAL A 298 -7.89 -10.55 -17.53
N GLY A 299 -8.81 -10.38 -18.47
CA GLY A 299 -8.94 -11.28 -19.60
C GLY A 299 -10.17 -10.95 -20.45
N PRO A 300 -10.54 -11.81 -21.39
CA PRO A 300 -11.73 -11.59 -22.21
C PRO A 300 -12.98 -11.39 -21.35
N GLY A 301 -13.61 -10.22 -21.45
CA GLY A 301 -14.80 -9.86 -20.68
C GLY A 301 -14.51 -9.41 -19.24
N LYS A 302 -13.25 -9.29 -18.83
CA LYS A 302 -12.82 -8.81 -17.52
C LYS A 302 -11.79 -7.69 -17.67
N ILE A 303 -12.17 -6.47 -17.36
CA ILE A 303 -11.34 -5.27 -17.49
C ILE A 303 -11.28 -4.55 -16.15
N ILE A 304 -10.11 -4.00 -15.82
CA ILE A 304 -9.91 -3.12 -14.66
C ILE A 304 -9.48 -1.75 -15.17
N THR A 305 -10.07 -0.71 -14.63
CA THR A 305 -9.67 0.69 -14.82
C THR A 305 -9.23 1.29 -13.50
N VAL A 306 -8.11 2.01 -13.51
CA VAL A 306 -7.48 2.56 -12.30
C VAL A 306 -7.27 4.06 -12.47
N ALA A 307 -7.50 4.83 -11.41
CA ALA A 307 -7.18 6.25 -11.38
C ALA A 307 -5.66 6.49 -11.31
N MET A 308 -5.18 7.52 -12.03
CA MET A 308 -3.76 7.91 -12.02
C MET A 308 -3.34 8.73 -10.78
N GLY A 309 -4.28 9.05 -9.89
CA GLY A 309 -4.04 9.78 -8.65
C GLY A 309 -4.23 11.29 -8.74
N ASN A 310 -4.21 11.95 -7.58
CA ASN A 310 -4.49 13.37 -7.38
C ASN A 310 -3.27 14.14 -6.80
N SER A 311 -2.06 13.61 -6.93
CA SER A 311 -0.85 14.16 -6.29
C SER A 311 0.04 14.98 -7.22
N ARG A 312 -0.50 15.47 -8.34
CA ARG A 312 0.24 16.19 -9.37
C ARG A 312 1.04 17.41 -8.86
N ASP A 313 0.52 18.10 -7.88
CA ASP A 313 1.08 19.32 -7.28
C ASP A 313 1.92 19.04 -6.02
N MET A 314 2.10 17.78 -5.65
CA MET A 314 2.89 17.36 -4.50
C MET A 314 4.21 16.73 -4.95
N PRO A 315 5.34 17.03 -4.27
CA PRO A 315 6.63 16.40 -4.54
C PRO A 315 6.69 14.99 -3.92
N VAL A 316 5.96 14.05 -4.52
CA VAL A 316 5.82 12.67 -4.01
C VAL A 316 6.69 11.65 -4.75
N TYR A 317 7.47 12.11 -5.74
CA TYR A 317 8.31 11.26 -6.56
C TYR A 317 9.57 12.01 -6.99
N THR A 318 10.70 11.31 -7.03
CA THR A 318 11.94 11.80 -7.60
C THR A 318 12.74 10.64 -8.20
N GLU A 319 13.65 10.96 -9.13
CA GLU A 319 14.45 9.98 -9.83
C GLU A 319 15.89 10.48 -9.99
N LEU A 320 16.86 9.58 -9.74
CA LEU A 320 18.27 9.81 -10.03
C LEU A 320 18.59 9.21 -11.41
N MET A 321 18.68 10.05 -12.41
CA MET A 321 18.86 9.63 -13.82
C MET A 321 20.32 9.39 -14.23
N SER A 322 21.27 9.99 -13.51
CA SER A 322 22.69 9.91 -13.85
C SER A 322 23.47 9.07 -12.84
N PRO A 323 24.16 8.00 -13.26
CA PRO A 323 24.91 7.14 -12.37
C PRO A 323 26.07 7.82 -11.61
N SER A 324 26.53 8.96 -12.05
CA SER A 324 27.64 9.71 -11.43
C SER A 324 27.17 10.83 -10.51
N ASP A 325 25.86 10.97 -10.34
CA ASP A 325 25.26 12.05 -9.55
C ASP A 325 24.80 11.55 -8.19
N THR A 326 24.42 12.47 -7.32
CA THR A 326 23.83 12.20 -6.00
C THR A 326 22.53 12.98 -5.90
N LEU A 327 21.43 12.23 -5.78
CA LEU A 327 20.15 12.83 -5.44
C LEU A 327 20.20 13.33 -4.00
N ARG A 328 19.72 14.55 -3.78
CA ARG A 328 19.54 15.14 -2.44
C ARG A 328 18.12 15.67 -2.32
N THR A 329 17.41 15.24 -1.29
CA THR A 329 16.05 15.71 -1.05
C THR A 329 15.75 15.80 0.45
N PHE A 330 14.99 16.83 0.82
CA PHE A 330 14.45 16.91 2.19
C PHE A 330 13.21 16.02 2.30
N VAL A 331 13.15 15.25 3.36
CA VAL A 331 11.98 14.47 3.72
C VAL A 331 11.16 15.26 4.73
N GLY A 332 10.12 15.92 4.24
CA GLY A 332 9.25 16.76 5.06
C GLY A 332 8.19 15.97 5.80
N ARG A 333 7.63 16.60 6.85
CA ARG A 333 6.41 16.10 7.50
C ARG A 333 5.21 16.34 6.57
N SER A 334 4.28 15.42 6.57
CA SER A 334 3.00 15.64 5.93
C SER A 334 2.27 16.83 6.58
N ASN A 335 1.66 17.71 5.78
CA ASN A 335 0.81 18.80 6.25
C ASN A 335 -0.46 18.30 6.97
N THR A 336 -0.72 16.99 6.99
CA THR A 336 -1.86 16.36 7.63
C THR A 336 -1.72 16.16 9.14
N GLY A 337 -0.67 16.71 9.75
CA GLY A 337 -0.42 16.59 11.20
C GLY A 337 0.17 15.25 11.64
N LEU A 338 0.53 14.38 10.70
CA LEU A 338 1.22 13.12 10.99
C LEU A 338 2.65 13.39 11.46
N SER A 339 3.07 12.71 12.52
CA SER A 339 4.42 12.79 13.07
C SER A 339 5.43 11.89 12.32
N TYR A 340 5.05 11.29 11.22
CA TYR A 340 5.90 10.40 10.43
C TYR A 340 5.86 10.69 8.93
N GLY A 341 6.91 10.26 8.22
CA GLY A 341 6.99 10.22 6.76
C GLY A 341 7.46 8.85 6.30
N LEU A 342 7.10 8.47 5.08
CA LEU A 342 7.54 7.23 4.44
C LEU A 342 8.25 7.56 3.13
N VAL A 343 9.36 6.88 2.86
CA VAL A 343 10.07 6.94 1.58
C VAL A 343 10.38 5.52 1.15
N ASP A 344 10.11 5.21 -0.11
CA ASP A 344 10.30 3.89 -0.71
C ASP A 344 11.20 4.02 -1.94
N ILE A 345 12.46 3.59 -1.81
CA ILE A 345 13.51 3.78 -2.81
C ILE A 345 13.77 2.47 -3.53
N TRP A 346 13.80 2.52 -4.86
CA TRP A 346 13.97 1.36 -5.71
C TRP A 346 15.14 1.54 -6.68
N ALA A 347 16.01 0.52 -6.78
CA ALA A 347 16.92 0.43 -7.90
C ALA A 347 16.15 0.20 -9.20
N ASP A 348 16.62 0.73 -10.32
CA ASP A 348 15.94 0.56 -11.60
C ASP A 348 16.26 -0.81 -12.24
N GLU A 349 17.44 -1.36 -11.98
CA GLU A 349 17.88 -2.63 -12.55
C GLU A 349 18.03 -3.74 -11.48
N PRO A 350 17.71 -5.01 -11.84
CA PRO A 350 17.88 -6.14 -10.95
C PRO A 350 19.36 -6.35 -10.54
N GLY A 351 19.58 -6.63 -9.25
CA GLY A 351 20.89 -6.96 -8.71
C GLY A 351 21.85 -5.78 -8.53
N GLU A 352 21.48 -4.57 -8.97
CA GLU A 352 22.32 -3.38 -8.86
C GLU A 352 22.02 -2.62 -7.55
N PRO A 353 22.93 -2.60 -6.58
CA PRO A 353 22.73 -1.87 -5.32
C PRO A 353 22.96 -0.37 -5.52
N PHE A 354 22.33 0.42 -4.68
CA PHE A 354 22.58 1.85 -4.51
C PHE A 354 23.07 2.16 -3.10
N SER A 355 23.58 3.35 -2.90
CA SER A 355 24.05 3.84 -1.60
C SER A 355 23.16 4.97 -1.10
N VAL A 356 22.96 5.01 0.22
CA VAL A 356 22.15 6.02 0.88
C VAL A 356 22.92 6.64 2.04
N CYS A 357 22.68 7.94 2.26
CA CYS A 357 23.07 8.65 3.48
C CYS A 357 21.88 9.43 4.00
N LEU A 358 21.66 9.37 5.30
CA LEU A 358 20.67 10.19 6.00
C LEU A 358 21.38 11.16 6.92
N ASP A 359 21.03 12.43 6.79
CA ASP A 359 21.46 13.48 7.70
C ASP A 359 20.24 14.04 8.45
N LEU A 360 20.41 14.36 9.73
CA LEU A 360 19.50 15.28 10.41
C LEU A 360 20.05 16.69 10.22
N TYR A 361 19.29 17.52 9.52
CA TYR A 361 19.67 18.86 9.10
C TYR A 361 18.86 19.91 9.86
N ASP A 362 19.55 20.92 10.39
CA ASP A 362 18.95 22.09 11.02
C ASP A 362 18.85 23.22 9.99
N ARG A 363 17.63 23.62 9.65
CA ARG A 363 17.35 24.66 8.65
C ARG A 363 17.62 26.08 9.15
N GLU A 364 17.69 26.27 10.47
CA GLU A 364 17.96 27.60 11.06
C GLU A 364 19.47 27.88 11.10
N SER A 365 20.28 26.90 11.52
CA SER A 365 21.74 27.05 11.59
C SER A 365 22.43 26.69 10.26
N ASP A 366 21.76 26.06 9.30
CA ASP A 366 22.32 25.53 8.06
C ASP A 366 23.40 24.43 8.32
N GLU A 367 23.17 23.59 9.34
CA GLU A 367 24.15 22.60 9.80
C GLU A 367 23.57 21.18 9.78
N ILE A 368 24.45 20.21 9.50
CA ILE A 368 24.15 18.79 9.71
C ILE A 368 24.43 18.48 11.19
N LEU A 369 23.37 18.10 11.91
CA LEU A 369 23.46 17.76 13.34
C LEU A 369 23.96 16.35 13.58
N ASN A 370 23.58 15.42 12.70
CA ASN A 370 23.95 14.01 12.76
C ASN A 370 23.88 13.39 11.38
N THR A 371 24.68 12.33 11.13
CA THR A 371 24.75 11.64 9.83
C THR A 371 24.97 10.15 9.99
N THR A 372 24.40 9.36 9.06
CA THR A 372 24.73 7.93 8.95
C THR A 372 26.04 7.70 8.20
N GLY A 373 26.53 8.70 7.44
CA GLY A 373 27.44 8.47 6.34
C GLY A 373 26.80 7.64 5.24
N PHE A 374 27.49 7.48 4.09
CA PHE A 374 27.03 6.62 3.01
C PHE A 374 27.22 5.13 3.36
N PHE A 375 26.18 4.33 3.08
CA PHE A 375 26.23 2.87 3.14
C PHE A 375 25.56 2.29 1.89
N ALA A 376 26.08 1.16 1.40
CA ALA A 376 25.54 0.47 0.24
C ALA A 376 24.53 -0.60 0.68
N LEU A 377 23.46 -0.79 -0.09
CA LEU A 377 22.37 -1.70 0.28
C LEU A 377 22.77 -3.19 0.30
N ASP A 378 23.72 -3.60 -0.51
CA ASP A 378 24.25 -4.98 -0.56
C ASP A 378 25.04 -5.35 0.71
N THR A 379 25.60 -4.36 1.41
CA THR A 379 26.37 -4.51 2.66
C THR A 379 25.62 -4.10 3.90
N MET A 380 24.46 -3.44 3.74
CA MET A 380 23.62 -2.98 4.84
C MET A 380 22.88 -4.14 5.52
N PRO A 381 22.74 -4.14 6.87
CA PRO A 381 21.76 -4.99 7.55
C PRO A 381 20.36 -4.79 6.98
N LYS A 382 19.57 -5.86 6.93
CA LYS A 382 18.18 -5.78 6.43
C LYS A 382 17.30 -4.81 7.22
N SER A 383 17.65 -4.55 8.48
CA SER A 383 16.99 -3.56 9.34
C SER A 383 18.02 -2.71 10.05
N SER A 384 17.83 -1.41 10.06
CA SER A 384 18.69 -0.44 10.76
C SER A 384 17.85 0.73 11.27
N VAL A 385 18.29 1.33 12.37
CA VAL A 385 17.64 2.51 12.95
C VAL A 385 18.69 3.60 13.16
N PHE A 386 18.43 4.76 12.59
CA PHE A 386 19.19 5.99 12.85
C PHE A 386 18.39 6.84 13.83
N THR A 387 19.01 7.21 14.95
CA THR A 387 18.42 8.08 15.94
C THR A 387 19.31 9.31 16.21
N SER A 388 18.68 10.45 16.41
CA SER A 388 19.34 11.67 16.83
C SER A 388 18.50 12.35 17.90
N GLU A 389 19.11 12.61 19.04
CA GLU A 389 18.47 13.26 20.19
C GLU A 389 18.82 14.75 20.22
N SER A 390 17.90 15.57 20.73
CA SER A 390 18.19 16.97 21.05
C SER A 390 19.22 17.02 22.18
N MET A 391 19.92 18.17 22.36
CA MET A 391 20.95 18.34 23.38
C MET A 391 20.45 18.09 24.82
N ASP A 392 19.17 18.28 25.07
CA ASP A 392 18.50 18.02 26.36
C ASP A 392 17.86 16.60 26.45
N GLY A 393 18.00 15.79 25.41
CA GLY A 393 17.45 14.43 25.34
C GLY A 393 15.92 14.34 25.28
N THR A 394 15.23 15.48 25.14
CA THR A 394 13.74 15.51 25.17
C THR A 394 13.10 15.20 23.83
N LEU A 395 13.80 15.44 22.71
CA LEU A 395 13.31 15.21 21.35
C LEU A 395 14.14 14.14 20.65
N VAL A 396 13.46 13.13 20.11
CA VAL A 396 14.10 12.04 19.37
C VAL A 396 13.61 12.07 17.93
N TYR A 397 14.53 12.24 16.99
CA TYR A 397 14.33 12.06 15.55
C TYR A 397 14.78 10.65 15.19
N GLU A 398 13.92 9.89 14.57
CA GLU A 398 14.20 8.49 14.22
C GLU A 398 13.93 8.25 12.75
N ALA A 399 14.86 7.54 12.08
CA ALA A 399 14.63 6.95 10.78
C ALA A 399 14.88 5.44 10.84
N ARG A 400 13.83 4.67 10.65
CA ARG A 400 13.91 3.22 10.55
C ARG A 400 14.01 2.82 9.08
N MET A 401 15.08 2.11 8.75
CA MET A 401 15.43 1.68 7.40
C MET A 401 15.29 0.17 7.27
N GLU A 402 14.57 -0.29 6.26
CA GLU A 402 14.37 -1.70 5.95
C GLU A 402 14.76 -1.96 4.50
N SER A 403 15.81 -2.76 4.29
CA SER A 403 16.28 -3.11 2.95
C SER A 403 15.86 -4.52 2.54
N GLU A 404 15.69 -4.72 1.24
CA GLU A 404 15.44 -6.04 0.67
C GLU A 404 15.94 -6.12 -0.78
N LEU A 405 16.23 -7.34 -1.24
CA LEU A 405 16.24 -7.69 -2.66
C LEU A 405 14.85 -8.22 -2.98
N TYR A 406 14.06 -7.44 -3.74
CA TYR A 406 12.66 -7.72 -3.93
C TYR A 406 12.41 -8.98 -4.75
N VAL A 407 11.57 -9.86 -4.24
CA VAL A 407 11.39 -11.24 -4.69
C VAL A 407 10.84 -11.39 -6.11
N PHE A 408 10.14 -10.38 -6.64
CA PHE A 408 9.52 -10.48 -7.95
C PHE A 408 10.38 -9.96 -9.09
N ASN A 409 11.19 -8.93 -8.84
CA ASN A 409 11.98 -8.30 -9.90
C ASN A 409 13.48 -8.29 -9.62
N GLY A 410 13.94 -8.79 -8.45
CA GLY A 410 15.35 -8.83 -8.09
C GLY A 410 16.01 -7.46 -7.89
N ARG A 411 15.23 -6.39 -7.74
CA ARG A 411 15.74 -5.04 -7.50
C ARG A 411 15.99 -4.80 -6.02
N TYR A 412 17.01 -4.04 -5.71
CA TYR A 412 17.21 -3.53 -4.35
C TYR A 412 16.15 -2.49 -4.02
N ARG A 413 15.59 -2.61 -2.82
CA ARG A 413 14.61 -1.69 -2.25
C ARG A 413 15.05 -1.25 -0.87
N LEU A 414 14.87 0.03 -0.55
CA LEU A 414 15.01 0.59 0.78
C LEU A 414 13.74 1.32 1.17
N PHE A 415 13.08 0.81 2.20
CA PHE A 415 11.91 1.44 2.79
C PHE A 415 12.32 2.17 4.06
N ILE A 416 12.00 3.47 4.17
CA ILE A 416 12.37 4.29 5.31
C ILE A 416 11.13 4.86 5.94
N GLN A 417 10.99 4.67 7.25
CA GLN A 417 10.02 5.40 8.05
C GLN A 417 10.74 6.44 8.89
N PHE A 418 10.38 7.70 8.68
CA PHE A 418 10.85 8.84 9.45
C PHE A 418 9.84 9.17 10.55
N ASN A 419 10.30 9.27 11.79
CA ASN A 419 9.50 9.70 12.94
C ASN A 419 10.05 11.04 13.43
N TYR A 420 9.16 12.02 13.55
CA TYR A 420 9.47 13.36 14.06
C TYR A 420 8.85 13.52 15.43
N PRO A 421 9.54 14.18 16.38
CA PRO A 421 8.98 14.45 17.69
C PRO A 421 7.69 15.26 17.60
N GLU A 422 6.73 14.98 18.48
CA GLU A 422 5.50 15.76 18.56
C GLU A 422 5.78 17.23 18.91
N GLY A 423 4.96 18.14 18.36
CA GLY A 423 5.07 19.57 18.65
C GLY A 423 6.24 20.29 17.97
N THR A 424 7.14 19.57 17.29
CA THR A 424 8.23 20.22 16.55
C THR A 424 7.74 20.82 15.23
N LYS A 425 8.29 21.98 14.87
CA LYS A 425 8.14 22.56 13.53
C LYS A 425 9.18 21.93 12.59
N ASN A 426 9.08 22.24 11.29
CA ASN A 426 10.04 21.78 10.25
C ASN A 426 11.41 22.52 10.32
N GLU A 427 11.87 22.88 11.51
CA GLU A 427 13.18 23.50 11.72
C GLU A 427 14.29 22.47 11.53
N LYS A 428 14.08 21.25 12.08
CA LYS A 428 14.97 20.10 11.88
C LYS A 428 14.27 19.09 10.99
N ILE A 429 14.95 18.63 9.95
CA ILE A 429 14.39 17.79 8.90
C ILE A 429 15.41 16.74 8.46
N PHE A 430 14.94 15.60 8.02
CA PHE A 430 15.84 14.62 7.40
C PHE A 430 16.20 15.06 5.98
N LEU A 431 17.49 14.98 5.67
CA LEU A 431 18.05 15.14 4.34
C LEU A 431 18.50 13.77 3.84
N LEU A 432 17.85 13.30 2.80
CA LEU A 432 18.16 12.03 2.16
C LEU A 432 19.08 12.24 0.98
N HIS A 433 20.15 11.48 0.93
CA HIS A 433 21.07 11.38 -0.20
C HIS A 433 21.00 9.98 -0.78
N VAL A 434 20.88 9.89 -2.10
CA VAL A 434 20.91 8.62 -2.83
C VAL A 434 21.97 8.71 -3.91
N ALA A 435 22.87 7.74 -3.96
CA ALA A 435 23.94 7.66 -4.95
C ALA A 435 23.99 6.26 -5.56
N THR A 436 24.31 6.19 -6.84
CA THR A 436 24.49 4.94 -7.57
C THR A 436 25.69 5.04 -8.48
N ASN A 437 26.32 3.91 -8.77
CA ASN A 437 27.48 3.86 -9.64
C ASN A 437 27.13 3.47 -11.09
N ASN A 438 25.99 2.80 -11.31
CA ASN A 438 25.73 2.15 -12.60
C ASN A 438 24.33 2.40 -13.18
N THR A 439 23.30 2.57 -12.37
CA THR A 439 21.91 2.57 -12.84
C THR A 439 21.06 3.65 -12.18
N PRO A 440 19.96 4.09 -12.81
CA PRO A 440 19.00 4.99 -12.20
C PRO A 440 18.39 4.41 -10.91
N VAL A 441 17.93 5.29 -10.04
CA VAL A 441 17.23 4.96 -8.78
C VAL A 441 16.00 5.86 -8.65
N ARG A 442 14.89 5.28 -8.20
CA ARG A 442 13.60 5.96 -8.01
C ARG A 442 13.22 6.02 -6.53
N ALA A 443 12.68 7.13 -6.08
CA ALA A 443 12.23 7.34 -4.71
C ALA A 443 10.94 8.18 -4.64
#